data_0bd11c9ed909249622a699f06adaafe0
#
_entry.id   0bd11c9ed909249622a699f06adaafe0
#
_cell.length_a   1.000
_cell.length_b   1.000
_cell.length_c   1.000
_cell.angle_alpha   90.00
_cell.angle_beta   90.00
_cell.angle_gamma   90.00
#
_symmetry.space_group_name_H-M   'P 1'
#
loop_
_entity.id
_entity.type
_entity.pdbx_description
1 polymer ?
#
loop_
_entity_poly.entity_id
_entity_poly.type
_entity_poly.pdbx_seq_one_letter_code
_entity_poly.pdbx_strand_id
1 'polypeptide(L)'
;MSYPKIAAWFLRAVGGLLVILGLVHIAATPHIPSLLNGSPRGVYERAVGPTLLNHVLVGILLLPLGFTTWLASGAHNSSEGWARRVLVVNTIVVFTMPVLVAVFMRRPEYYAAPLFITGVGLLVVVSLLMVAATIFAYAKTGSPMTSSQSR
;
A
#
# COMPACT_ATOMS: atom_id res chain seq x y z
N MET A 1 -8.65 25.72 -1.20
CA MET A 1 -7.33 25.02 -1.14
C MET A 1 -6.79 24.87 -2.55
N SER A 2 -5.52 25.19 -2.80
CA SER A 2 -4.92 25.00 -4.12
C SER A 2 -4.74 23.49 -4.39
N TYR A 3 -4.94 23.09 -5.66
CA TYR A 3 -4.83 21.69 -6.12
C TYR A 3 -3.59 20.91 -5.64
N PRO A 4 -2.37 21.51 -5.59
CA PRO A 4 -1.18 20.83 -5.07
C PRO A 4 -1.25 20.51 -3.56
N LYS A 5 -1.97 21.29 -2.78
CA LYS A 5 -2.16 21.02 -1.35
C LYS A 5 -3.08 19.81 -1.13
N ILE A 6 -4.09 19.63 -1.98
CA ILE A 6 -5.01 18.50 -1.92
C ILE A 6 -4.25 17.21 -2.23
N ALA A 7 -3.45 17.18 -3.31
CA ALA A 7 -2.65 16.01 -3.67
C ALA A 7 -1.65 15.62 -2.58
N ALA A 8 -0.96 16.59 -1.98
CA ALA A 8 -0.03 16.36 -0.88
C ALA A 8 -0.74 15.80 0.37
N TRP A 9 -1.93 16.32 0.70
CA TRP A 9 -2.74 15.82 1.79
C TRP A 9 -3.19 14.37 1.56
N PHE A 10 -3.61 14.07 0.33
CA PHE A 10 -4.04 12.75 -0.08
C PHE A 10 -2.90 11.71 0.04
N LEU A 11 -1.70 12.07 -0.44
CA LEU A 11 -0.50 11.24 -0.31
C LEU A 11 -0.11 11.00 1.15
N ARG A 12 -0.24 12.01 2.01
CA ARG A 12 -0.01 11.85 3.46
C ARG A 12 -1.01 10.90 4.09
N ALA A 13 -2.29 11.03 3.76
CA ALA A 13 -3.31 10.13 4.26
C ALA A 13 -3.05 8.68 3.84
N VAL A 14 -2.73 8.45 2.56
CA VAL A 14 -2.40 7.11 2.05
C VAL A 14 -1.13 6.57 2.70
N GLY A 15 -0.09 7.38 2.83
CA GLY A 15 1.15 7.00 3.54
C GLY A 15 0.89 6.62 5.00
N GLY A 16 0.07 7.40 5.70
CA GLY A 16 -0.38 7.10 7.07
C GLY A 16 -1.16 5.78 7.16
N LEU A 17 -2.09 5.54 6.24
CA LEU A 17 -2.84 4.28 6.17
C LEU A 17 -1.94 3.07 5.96
N LEU A 18 -0.92 3.16 5.10
CA LEU A 18 0.06 2.09 4.90
C LEU A 18 0.85 1.80 6.18
N VAL A 19 1.28 2.84 6.91
CA VAL A 19 1.96 2.66 8.22
C VAL A 19 1.04 1.98 9.21
N ILE A 20 -0.20 2.44 9.35
CA ILE A 20 -1.19 1.83 10.26
C ILE A 20 -1.43 0.37 9.87
N LEU A 21 -1.60 0.08 8.59
CA LEU A 21 -1.80 -1.27 8.09
C LEU A 21 -0.61 -2.18 8.41
N GLY A 22 0.62 -1.66 8.27
CA GLY A 22 1.83 -2.37 8.66
C GLY A 22 1.87 -2.70 10.16
N LEU A 23 1.53 -1.73 11.02
CA LEU A 23 1.45 -1.93 12.46
C LEU A 23 0.38 -2.95 12.84
N VAL A 24 -0.81 -2.87 12.21
CA VAL A 24 -1.90 -3.84 12.42
C VAL A 24 -1.46 -5.24 12.03
N HIS A 25 -0.73 -5.42 10.91
CA HIS A 25 -0.20 -6.72 10.50
C HIS A 25 0.74 -7.29 11.57
N ILE A 26 1.68 -6.50 12.06
CA ILE A 26 2.62 -6.92 13.11
C ILE A 26 1.86 -7.28 14.39
N ALA A 27 0.94 -6.43 14.83
CA ALA A 27 0.16 -6.63 16.05
C ALA A 27 -0.80 -7.83 15.97
N ALA A 28 -1.31 -8.15 14.78
CA ALA A 28 -2.19 -9.29 14.55
C ALA A 28 -1.43 -10.63 14.44
N THR A 29 -0.12 -10.60 14.20
CA THR A 29 0.69 -11.81 14.01
C THR A 29 0.55 -12.86 15.13
N PRO A 30 0.53 -12.52 16.44
CA PRO A 30 0.34 -13.50 17.51
C PRO A 30 -1.00 -14.25 17.47
N HIS A 31 -2.01 -13.70 16.78
CA HIS A 31 -3.32 -14.33 16.65
C HIS A 31 -3.43 -15.32 15.48
N ILE A 32 -2.46 -15.36 14.57
CA ILE A 32 -2.47 -16.25 13.40
C ILE A 32 -2.53 -17.73 13.79
N PRO A 33 -1.80 -18.23 14.80
CA PRO A 33 -1.90 -19.64 15.21
C PRO A 33 -3.32 -20.05 15.61
N SER A 34 -4.05 -19.18 16.31
CA SER A 34 -5.43 -19.48 16.74
C SER A 34 -6.39 -19.61 15.55
N LEU A 35 -6.15 -18.89 14.46
CA LEU A 35 -6.94 -18.99 13.24
C LEU A 35 -6.68 -20.30 12.47
N LEU A 36 -5.50 -20.91 12.67
CA LEU A 36 -5.12 -22.16 12.02
C LEU A 36 -5.44 -23.41 12.85
N ASN A 37 -5.86 -23.27 14.10
CA ASN A 37 -6.12 -24.39 15.01
C ASN A 37 -7.18 -25.38 14.54
N GLY A 38 -8.08 -24.98 13.61
CA GLY A 38 -9.07 -25.86 12.99
C GLY A 38 -8.52 -26.73 11.86
N SER A 39 -7.28 -26.56 11.46
CA SER A 39 -6.64 -27.31 10.38
C SER A 39 -6.17 -28.70 10.84
N PRO A 40 -6.17 -29.71 9.96
CA PRO A 40 -5.54 -31.00 10.27
C PRO A 40 -4.09 -30.83 10.77
N ARG A 41 -3.68 -31.60 11.78
CA ARG A 41 -2.37 -31.43 12.45
C ARG A 41 -1.19 -31.26 11.49
N GLY A 42 -1.06 -32.10 10.49
CA GLY A 42 0.05 -32.02 9.53
C GLY A 42 0.05 -30.77 8.64
N VAL A 43 -1.11 -30.12 8.44
CA VAL A 43 -1.23 -28.86 7.71
C VAL A 43 -0.86 -27.70 8.62
N TYR A 44 -1.34 -27.70 9.85
CA TYR A 44 -1.03 -26.69 10.86
C TYR A 44 0.49 -26.56 11.08
N GLU A 45 1.15 -27.67 11.38
CA GLU A 45 2.59 -27.70 11.68
C GLU A 45 3.46 -27.16 10.54
N ARG A 46 3.06 -27.42 9.29
CA ARG A 46 3.78 -26.94 8.09
C ARG A 46 3.47 -25.50 7.71
N ALA A 47 2.26 -25.04 8.00
CA ALA A 47 1.77 -23.73 7.55
C ALA A 47 2.01 -22.62 8.55
N VAL A 48 2.03 -22.90 9.85
CA VAL A 48 2.08 -21.85 10.89
C VAL A 48 3.33 -20.99 10.79
N GLY A 49 4.50 -21.59 10.69
CA GLY A 49 5.76 -20.84 10.60
C GLY A 49 5.85 -19.93 9.39
N PRO A 50 5.67 -20.45 8.15
CA PRO A 50 5.67 -19.62 6.94
C PRO A 50 4.60 -18.54 6.96
N THR A 51 3.41 -18.82 7.51
CA THR A 51 2.33 -17.82 7.58
C THR A 51 2.68 -16.68 8.54
N LEU A 52 3.22 -17.01 9.72
CA LEU A 52 3.70 -16.00 10.67
C LEU A 52 4.79 -15.13 10.07
N LEU A 53 5.80 -15.74 9.45
CA LEU A 53 6.89 -15.03 8.82
C LEU A 53 6.37 -14.08 7.72
N ASN A 54 5.52 -14.60 6.84
CA ASN A 54 4.94 -13.78 5.77
C ASN A 54 4.14 -12.60 6.32
N HIS A 55 3.37 -12.82 7.40
CA HIS A 55 2.55 -11.77 8.02
C HIS A 55 3.41 -10.66 8.63
N VAL A 56 4.47 -11.02 9.35
CA VAL A 56 5.45 -10.06 9.89
C VAL A 56 6.16 -9.31 8.76
N LEU A 57 6.62 -10.02 7.72
CA LEU A 57 7.33 -9.40 6.59
C LEU A 57 6.47 -8.39 5.85
N VAL A 58 5.20 -8.72 5.60
CA VAL A 58 4.25 -7.76 5.00
C VAL A 58 4.12 -6.52 5.88
N GLY A 59 3.95 -6.70 7.19
CA GLY A 59 3.90 -5.58 8.13
C GLY A 59 5.16 -4.70 8.08
N ILE A 60 6.34 -5.32 8.13
CA ILE A 60 7.63 -4.61 8.07
C ILE A 60 7.81 -3.87 6.75
N LEU A 61 7.37 -4.44 5.61
CA LEU A 61 7.49 -3.81 4.30
C LEU A 61 6.53 -2.63 4.12
N LEU A 62 5.34 -2.68 4.71
CA LEU A 62 4.37 -1.59 4.63
C LEU A 62 4.82 -0.32 5.38
N LEU A 63 5.62 -0.45 6.44
CA LEU A 63 6.12 0.70 7.20
C LEU A 63 6.97 1.65 6.35
N PRO A 64 8.07 1.20 5.69
CA PRO A 64 8.89 2.08 4.86
C PRO A 64 8.14 2.57 3.62
N LEU A 65 7.23 1.78 3.04
CA LEU A 65 6.40 2.21 1.92
C LEU A 65 5.50 3.39 2.34
N GLY A 66 4.85 3.29 3.49
CA GLY A 66 4.02 4.35 4.02
C GLY A 66 4.84 5.60 4.39
N PHE A 67 5.95 5.42 5.07
CA PHE A 67 6.82 6.51 5.49
C PHE A 67 7.44 7.26 4.30
N THR A 68 7.97 6.55 3.31
CA THR A 68 8.53 7.16 2.10
C THR A 68 7.47 7.85 1.24
N THR A 69 6.24 7.32 1.20
CA THR A 69 5.10 8.01 0.56
C THR A 69 4.77 9.33 1.28
N TRP A 70 4.77 9.32 2.61
CA TRP A 70 4.58 10.53 3.42
C TRP A 70 5.67 11.57 3.15
N LEU A 71 6.94 11.18 3.17
CA LEU A 71 8.06 12.08 2.88
C LEU A 71 7.97 12.67 1.46
N ALA A 72 7.69 11.82 0.47
CA ALA A 72 7.55 12.22 -0.93
C ALA A 72 6.41 13.23 -1.13
N SER A 73 5.36 13.19 -0.29
CA SER A 73 4.27 14.16 -0.34
C SER A 73 4.72 15.59 -0.02
N GLY A 74 5.69 15.76 0.87
CA GLY A 74 6.27 17.06 1.21
C GLY A 74 7.15 17.63 0.10
N ALA A 75 7.92 16.77 -0.56
CA ALA A 75 8.84 17.13 -1.63
C ALA A 75 8.15 17.24 -3.01
N HIS A 76 6.89 16.84 -3.13
CA HIS A 76 6.16 16.87 -4.39
C HIS A 76 5.99 18.28 -4.99
N ASN A 77 5.96 19.33 -4.16
CA ASN A 77 5.87 20.73 -4.59
C ASN A 77 7.23 21.32 -4.98
N SER A 78 8.33 20.74 -4.53
CA SER A 78 9.67 21.03 -5.02
C SER A 78 9.87 20.21 -6.30
N SER A 79 10.53 20.76 -7.30
CA SER A 79 10.84 20.09 -8.58
C SER A 79 11.77 18.85 -8.43
N GLU A 80 11.77 18.21 -7.26
CA GLU A 80 12.64 17.12 -6.90
C GLU A 80 12.20 15.81 -7.56
N GLY A 81 12.91 15.38 -8.57
CA GLY A 81 12.62 14.15 -9.33
C GLY A 81 12.62 12.86 -8.49
N TRP A 82 13.32 12.84 -7.33
CA TRP A 82 13.33 11.65 -6.45
C TRP A 82 11.96 11.33 -5.86
N ALA A 83 11.22 12.35 -5.41
CA ALA A 83 9.90 12.15 -4.81
C ALA A 83 8.94 11.47 -5.78
N ARG A 84 8.98 11.85 -7.05
CA ARG A 84 8.19 11.22 -8.11
C ARG A 84 8.57 9.76 -8.32
N ARG A 85 9.87 9.46 -8.40
CA ARG A 85 10.34 8.08 -8.56
C ARG A 85 9.89 7.19 -7.41
N VAL A 86 10.02 7.69 -6.17
CA VAL A 86 9.56 6.98 -4.97
C VAL A 86 8.05 6.71 -5.03
N LEU A 87 7.24 7.71 -5.38
CA LEU A 87 5.79 7.53 -5.51
C LEU A 87 5.41 6.48 -6.56
N VAL A 88 6.06 6.49 -7.72
CA VAL A 88 5.82 5.49 -8.77
C VAL A 88 6.18 4.09 -8.28
N VAL A 89 7.37 3.91 -7.70
CA VAL A 89 7.84 2.61 -7.19
C VAL A 89 6.89 2.11 -6.11
N ASN A 90 6.56 2.96 -5.12
CA ASN A 90 5.63 2.58 -4.05
C ASN A 90 4.24 2.21 -4.60
N THR A 91 3.75 2.95 -5.60
CA THR A 91 2.46 2.66 -6.25
C THR A 91 2.48 1.30 -6.93
N ILE A 92 3.53 0.98 -7.68
CA ILE A 92 3.69 -0.31 -8.33
C ILE A 92 3.72 -1.44 -7.28
N VAL A 93 4.51 -1.28 -6.22
CA VAL A 93 4.63 -2.30 -5.17
C VAL A 93 3.28 -2.52 -4.48
N VAL A 94 2.62 -1.44 -4.03
CA VAL A 94 1.34 -1.54 -3.33
C VAL A 94 0.25 -2.12 -4.23
N PHE A 95 0.20 -1.73 -5.52
CA PHE A 95 -0.76 -2.27 -6.47
C PHE A 95 -0.52 -3.74 -6.82
N THR A 96 0.72 -4.18 -6.81
CA THR A 96 1.07 -5.59 -7.06
C THR A 96 0.54 -6.52 -5.96
N MET A 97 0.43 -6.05 -4.73
CA MET A 97 -0.03 -6.89 -3.60
C MET A 97 -1.44 -7.48 -3.80
N PRO A 98 -2.50 -6.71 -4.10
CA PRO A 98 -3.82 -7.31 -4.33
C PRO A 98 -3.86 -8.20 -5.58
N VAL A 99 -3.03 -7.92 -6.59
CA VAL A 99 -2.89 -8.79 -7.77
C VAL A 99 -2.32 -10.14 -7.36
N LEU A 100 -1.27 -10.17 -6.54
CA LEU A 100 -0.69 -11.41 -6.03
C LEU A 100 -1.70 -12.19 -5.17
N VAL A 101 -2.46 -11.50 -4.31
CA VAL A 101 -3.53 -12.14 -3.54
C VAL A 101 -4.55 -12.79 -4.49
N ALA A 102 -5.02 -12.09 -5.52
CA ALA A 102 -5.98 -12.62 -6.47
C ALA A 102 -5.43 -13.82 -7.29
N VAL A 103 -4.12 -13.81 -7.59
CA VAL A 103 -3.47 -14.90 -8.34
C VAL A 103 -3.23 -16.15 -7.50
N PHE A 104 -2.73 -15.96 -6.26
CA PHE A 104 -2.31 -17.08 -5.41
C PHE A 104 -3.40 -17.60 -4.48
N MET A 105 -4.36 -16.75 -4.08
CA MET A 105 -5.44 -17.11 -3.17
C MET A 105 -6.77 -17.30 -3.91
N ARG A 106 -6.78 -18.15 -4.95
CA ARG A 106 -7.97 -18.38 -5.80
C ARG A 106 -9.05 -19.24 -5.18
N ARG A 107 -8.77 -19.90 -4.04
CA ARG A 107 -9.73 -20.81 -3.41
C ARG A 107 -10.82 -20.02 -2.69
N PRO A 108 -12.11 -20.33 -2.92
CA PRO A 108 -13.23 -19.62 -2.30
C PRO A 108 -13.22 -19.70 -0.76
N GLU A 109 -12.59 -20.72 -0.17
CA GLU A 109 -12.48 -20.90 1.27
C GLU A 109 -11.76 -19.75 1.97
N TYR A 110 -10.77 -19.13 1.30
CA TYR A 110 -10.09 -17.95 1.85
C TYR A 110 -11.04 -16.76 1.99
N TYR A 111 -11.98 -16.62 1.05
CA TYR A 111 -12.95 -15.52 1.03
C TYR A 111 -14.15 -15.76 1.94
N ALA A 112 -14.27 -16.94 2.57
CA ALA A 112 -15.24 -17.19 3.60
C ALA A 112 -14.87 -16.58 4.97
N ALA A 113 -13.59 -16.20 5.17
CA ALA A 113 -13.12 -15.63 6.42
C ALA A 113 -13.32 -14.09 6.42
N PRO A 114 -14.17 -13.53 7.32
CA PRO A 114 -14.47 -12.09 7.34
C PRO A 114 -13.23 -11.19 7.47
N LEU A 115 -12.28 -11.59 8.30
CA LEU A 115 -11.03 -10.83 8.49
C LEU A 115 -10.18 -10.80 7.23
N PHE A 116 -10.15 -11.89 6.47
CA PHE A 116 -9.42 -11.96 5.20
C PHE A 116 -10.05 -11.03 4.16
N ILE A 117 -11.38 -11.10 3.96
CA ILE A 117 -12.09 -10.20 3.03
C ILE A 117 -11.88 -8.73 3.41
N THR A 118 -11.99 -8.40 4.69
CA THR A 118 -11.78 -7.03 5.16
C THR A 118 -10.36 -6.56 4.87
N GLY A 119 -9.35 -7.39 5.14
CA GLY A 119 -7.95 -7.08 4.85
C GLY A 119 -7.68 -6.89 3.36
N VAL A 120 -8.18 -7.78 2.50
CA VAL A 120 -8.05 -7.68 1.04
C VAL A 120 -8.80 -6.44 0.52
N GLY A 121 -10.01 -6.18 0.99
CA GLY A 121 -10.79 -5.00 0.63
C GLY A 121 -10.05 -3.71 0.97
N LEU A 122 -9.50 -3.62 2.17
CA LEU A 122 -8.70 -2.47 2.59
C LEU A 122 -7.44 -2.30 1.72
N LEU A 123 -6.76 -3.39 1.40
CA LEU A 123 -5.59 -3.39 0.53
C LEU A 123 -5.93 -2.88 -0.88
N VAL A 124 -7.06 -3.32 -1.45
CA VAL A 124 -7.54 -2.83 -2.76
C VAL A 124 -7.84 -1.33 -2.68
N VAL A 125 -8.57 -0.88 -1.67
CA VAL A 125 -8.87 0.54 -1.47
C VAL A 125 -7.60 1.39 -1.38
N VAL A 126 -6.65 1.00 -0.54
CA VAL A 126 -5.37 1.71 -0.39
C VAL A 126 -4.59 1.72 -1.70
N SER A 127 -4.60 0.62 -2.46
CA SER A 127 -3.94 0.54 -3.77
C SER A 127 -4.56 1.50 -4.79
N LEU A 128 -5.89 1.57 -4.87
CA LEU A 128 -6.59 2.50 -5.75
C LEU A 128 -6.35 3.96 -5.34
N LEU A 129 -6.38 4.25 -4.05
CA LEU A 129 -6.06 5.58 -3.53
C LEU A 129 -4.63 5.99 -3.87
N MET A 130 -3.67 5.07 -3.79
CA MET A 130 -2.28 5.31 -4.14
C MET A 130 -2.12 5.61 -5.63
N VAL A 131 -2.77 4.82 -6.50
CA VAL A 131 -2.80 5.07 -7.96
C VAL A 131 -3.39 6.43 -8.26
N ALA A 132 -4.57 6.73 -7.72
CA ALA A 132 -5.23 8.02 -7.91
C ALA A 132 -4.34 9.18 -7.44
N ALA A 133 -3.76 9.10 -6.25
CA ALA A 133 -2.88 10.12 -5.70
C ALA A 133 -1.64 10.34 -6.58
N THR A 134 -1.07 9.27 -7.12
CA THR A 134 0.09 9.35 -8.02
C THR A 134 -0.29 9.98 -9.36
N ILE A 135 -1.43 9.61 -9.95
CA ILE A 135 -1.93 10.24 -11.18
C ILE A 135 -2.15 11.74 -10.97
N PHE A 136 -2.82 12.14 -9.89
CA PHE A 136 -3.04 13.56 -9.56
C PHE A 136 -1.72 14.30 -9.36
N ALA A 137 -0.72 13.66 -8.77
CA ALA A 137 0.60 14.23 -8.62
C ALA A 137 1.30 14.51 -9.96
N TYR A 138 1.08 13.65 -10.96
CA TYR A 138 1.70 13.76 -12.29
C TYR A 138 0.91 14.65 -13.27
N ALA A 139 -0.40 14.69 -13.22
CA ALA A 139 -1.25 15.39 -14.20
C ALA A 139 -0.91 16.89 -14.35
N LYS A 140 -0.30 17.50 -13.35
CA LYS A 140 -0.02 18.95 -13.33
C LYS A 140 1.32 19.36 -13.93
N THR A 141 2.21 18.42 -14.25
CA THR A 141 3.54 18.76 -14.79
C THR A 141 3.58 18.86 -16.31
N GLY A 142 2.47 18.59 -16.97
CA GLY A 142 2.32 18.60 -18.43
C GLY A 142 1.84 19.91 -19.04
N SER A 143 1.62 21.00 -18.28
CA SER A 143 1.29 22.29 -18.88
C SER A 143 2.54 22.83 -19.59
N PRO A 144 2.49 22.99 -20.93
CA PRO A 144 3.60 23.57 -21.67
C PRO A 144 3.82 25.00 -21.14
N MET A 145 5.09 25.34 -20.83
CA MET A 145 5.48 26.73 -20.68
C MET A 145 5.11 27.44 -22.01
N THR A 146 4.04 28.22 -21.98
CA THR A 146 3.77 29.17 -23.05
C THR A 146 4.98 30.06 -23.12
N SER A 147 5.74 29.90 -24.19
CA SER A 147 6.87 30.73 -24.59
C SER A 147 6.33 32.15 -24.91
N SER A 148 6.16 32.97 -23.87
CA SER A 148 5.91 34.39 -23.99
C SER A 148 7.03 35.19 -23.33
N GLN A 149 8.23 35.03 -23.87
CA GLN A 149 9.30 36.00 -23.68
C GLN A 149 10.00 36.20 -25.03
N SER A 150 9.32 36.87 -25.95
CA SER A 150 9.93 37.58 -27.06
C SER A 150 9.41 39.00 -27.03
N ARG A 151 10.01 39.86 -26.22
CA ARG A 151 10.14 41.30 -26.50
C ARG A 151 11.18 41.92 -25.60
#